data_05fda89af2855a6db776f783c5ea2d53
#
_entry.id   05fda89af2855a6db776f783c5ea2d53
#
_cell.length_a   1.000
_cell.length_b   1.000
_cell.length_c   1.000
_cell.angle_alpha   90.00
_cell.angle_beta   90.00
_cell.angle_gamma   90.00
#
_symmetry.space_group_name_H-M   'P 1'
#
loop_
_entity.id
_entity.type
_entity.pdbx_description
1 polymer ?
#
loop_
_entity_poly.entity_id
_entity_poly.type
_entity_poly.pdbx_seq_one_letter_code
_entity_poly.pdbx_strand_id
1 'polypeptide(L)'
;MERAQKLGVKVVTFDADASGGRPFFVNQATSDSIGRFGGQLLIREMGADPKGEVAVVSAQPTAANQNLWIEAFKDEIKKYPGVKLVDTVYGYDNEQKAFDATVALTTKYPNLVGIFAPTCPGLPAVARALESVDKGHGKIKLSGNCVPSITSKYMLDGTIGGFYLWDPSKLGYVTYYAAMALADGKITGKPGDSFTIEKGKWPGTYTIGQNGQIITGQPVEFTKDNYKNFNF
;
A
#
# COMPACT_ATOMS: atom_id res chain seq x y z
N MET A 1 -19.07 7.93 13.36
CA MET A 1 -19.52 8.78 12.24
C MET A 1 -20.99 9.17 12.35
N GLU A 2 -21.92 8.25 12.59
CA GLU A 2 -23.35 8.55 12.72
C GLU A 2 -23.69 9.68 13.71
N ARG A 3 -23.01 9.74 14.86
CA ARG A 3 -23.19 10.84 15.83
C ARG A 3 -22.81 12.19 15.23
N ALA A 4 -21.73 12.27 14.44
CA ALA A 4 -21.30 13.51 13.78
C ALA A 4 -22.34 13.94 12.73
N GLN A 5 -22.83 13.00 11.94
CA GLN A 5 -23.88 13.28 10.93
C GLN A 5 -25.18 13.77 11.57
N LYS A 6 -25.62 13.17 12.68
CA LYS A 6 -26.79 13.65 13.44
C LYS A 6 -26.65 15.08 13.96
N LEU A 7 -25.41 15.55 14.13
CA LEU A 7 -25.07 16.92 14.50
C LEU A 7 -24.84 17.84 13.28
N GLY A 8 -25.15 17.39 12.06
CA GLY A 8 -24.96 18.16 10.84
C GLY A 8 -23.50 18.28 10.37
N VAL A 9 -22.57 17.56 11.00
CA VAL A 9 -21.15 17.58 10.62
C VAL A 9 -20.95 16.77 9.33
N LYS A 10 -20.31 17.37 8.34
CA LYS A 10 -19.91 16.70 7.11
C LYS A 10 -18.68 15.83 7.38
N VAL A 11 -18.79 14.54 7.03
CA VAL A 11 -17.71 13.54 7.27
C VAL A 11 -17.27 12.98 5.95
N VAL A 12 -15.95 12.97 5.70
CA VAL A 12 -15.31 12.26 4.60
C VAL A 12 -14.25 11.32 5.16
N THR A 13 -13.99 10.23 4.47
CA THR A 13 -12.90 9.31 4.82
C THR A 13 -11.79 9.39 3.78
N PHE A 14 -10.57 9.09 4.19
CA PHE A 14 -9.42 9.02 3.29
C PHE A 14 -8.43 7.96 3.77
N ASP A 15 -7.55 7.49 2.88
CA ASP A 15 -6.53 6.46 3.11
C ASP A 15 -7.11 5.08 3.44
N ALA A 16 -7.74 4.92 4.58
CA ALA A 16 -8.49 3.72 4.96
C ALA A 16 -9.99 4.06 5.09
N ASP A 17 -10.82 3.31 4.38
CA ASP A 17 -12.25 3.56 4.35
C ASP A 17 -12.97 2.99 5.58
N ALA A 18 -14.10 3.57 5.90
CA ALA A 18 -15.01 3.06 6.91
C ALA A 18 -16.19 2.32 6.28
N SER A 19 -16.78 1.38 7.01
CA SER A 19 -17.90 0.56 6.55
C SER A 19 -19.18 1.33 6.25
N GLY A 20 -19.24 2.63 6.59
CA GLY A 20 -20.40 3.50 6.32
C GLY A 20 -20.30 4.85 7.02
N GLY A 21 -21.35 5.67 6.91
CA GLY A 21 -21.43 6.96 7.59
C GLY A 21 -20.60 8.07 6.92
N ARG A 22 -20.30 7.94 5.62
CA ARG A 22 -19.61 8.94 4.81
C ARG A 22 -20.23 8.98 3.41
N PRO A 23 -20.29 10.13 2.73
CA PRO A 23 -20.80 10.23 1.37
C PRO A 23 -19.80 9.67 0.33
N PHE A 24 -18.50 9.85 0.56
CA PHE A 24 -17.45 9.34 -0.32
C PHE A 24 -16.15 9.11 0.45
N PHE A 25 -15.22 8.41 -0.20
CA PHE A 25 -13.90 8.06 0.29
C PHE A 25 -12.83 8.60 -0.67
N VAL A 26 -11.82 9.27 -0.15
CA VAL A 26 -10.67 9.73 -0.96
C VAL A 26 -9.56 8.70 -0.83
N ASN A 27 -9.26 8.03 -1.93
CA ASN A 27 -8.32 6.92 -1.98
C ASN A 27 -7.07 7.30 -2.78
N GLN A 28 -5.91 6.88 -2.31
CA GLN A 28 -4.61 7.13 -2.92
C GLN A 28 -4.49 6.50 -4.31
N ALA A 29 -4.98 5.27 -4.45
CA ALA A 29 -5.07 4.48 -5.65
C ALA A 29 -6.14 3.40 -5.45
N THR A 30 -6.52 2.65 -6.46
CA THR A 30 -7.43 1.53 -6.24
C THR A 30 -6.75 0.42 -5.46
N SER A 31 -7.47 -0.26 -4.58
CA SER A 31 -6.92 -1.39 -3.82
C SER A 31 -6.39 -2.49 -4.74
N ASP A 32 -7.07 -2.71 -5.88
CA ASP A 32 -6.62 -3.65 -6.91
C ASP A 32 -5.25 -3.25 -7.48
N SER A 33 -5.06 -1.97 -7.87
CA SER A 33 -3.78 -1.51 -8.41
C SER A 33 -2.65 -1.60 -7.38
N ILE A 34 -2.92 -1.28 -6.12
CA ILE A 34 -1.91 -1.36 -5.05
C ILE A 34 -1.42 -2.80 -4.86
N GLY A 35 -2.34 -3.74 -4.70
CA GLY A 35 -1.98 -5.13 -4.45
C GLY A 35 -1.31 -5.80 -5.65
N ARG A 36 -1.85 -5.59 -6.87
CA ARG A 36 -1.24 -6.12 -8.10
C ARG A 36 0.15 -5.56 -8.32
N PHE A 37 0.35 -4.26 -8.09
CA PHE A 37 1.65 -3.63 -8.26
C PHE A 37 2.71 -4.26 -7.36
N GLY A 38 2.38 -4.51 -6.08
CA GLY A 38 3.25 -5.24 -5.16
C GLY A 38 3.58 -6.66 -5.63
N GLY A 39 2.60 -7.37 -6.17
CA GLY A 39 2.78 -8.68 -6.78
C GLY A 39 3.68 -8.64 -8.01
N GLN A 40 3.46 -7.69 -8.92
CA GLN A 40 4.28 -7.50 -10.12
C GLN A 40 5.74 -7.21 -9.78
N LEU A 41 5.99 -6.36 -8.77
CA LEU A 41 7.34 -6.09 -8.30
C LEU A 41 8.00 -7.35 -7.77
N LEU A 42 7.32 -8.12 -6.91
CA LEU A 42 7.87 -9.37 -6.38
C LEU A 42 8.19 -10.38 -7.48
N ILE A 43 7.25 -10.59 -8.39
CA ILE A 43 7.43 -11.52 -9.53
C ILE A 43 8.60 -11.09 -10.44
N ARG A 44 8.72 -9.80 -10.73
CA ARG A 44 9.84 -9.27 -11.51
C ARG A 44 11.19 -9.60 -10.86
N GLU A 45 11.29 -9.44 -9.55
CA GLU A 45 12.51 -9.76 -8.79
C GLU A 45 12.82 -11.27 -8.74
N MET A 46 11.79 -12.13 -8.87
CA MET A 46 11.96 -13.57 -8.96
C MET A 46 12.50 -14.02 -10.34
N GLY A 47 12.46 -13.15 -11.34
CA GLY A 47 13.04 -13.41 -12.67
C GLY A 47 12.06 -14.00 -13.69
N ALA A 48 12.60 -14.55 -14.78
CA ALA A 48 11.81 -14.97 -15.94
C ALA A 48 10.98 -16.26 -15.73
N ASP A 49 11.39 -17.12 -14.79
CA ASP A 49 10.66 -18.35 -14.42
C ASP A 49 10.35 -18.32 -12.91
N PRO A 50 9.39 -17.47 -12.47
CA PRO A 50 9.10 -17.28 -11.06
C PRO A 50 8.47 -18.55 -10.47
N LYS A 51 9.10 -19.08 -9.43
CA LYS A 51 8.63 -20.27 -8.71
C LYS A 51 9.13 -20.31 -7.28
N GLY A 52 8.39 -20.97 -6.43
CA GLY A 52 8.70 -21.20 -5.02
C GLY A 52 7.66 -20.64 -4.06
N GLU A 53 7.98 -20.73 -2.79
CA GLU A 53 7.09 -20.29 -1.72
C GLU A 53 7.24 -18.80 -1.46
N VAL A 54 6.11 -18.09 -1.35
CA VAL A 54 6.08 -16.67 -0.96
C VAL A 54 5.17 -16.47 0.24
N ALA A 55 5.43 -15.43 1.03
CA ALA A 55 4.62 -15.09 2.20
C ALA A 55 4.26 -13.60 2.22
N VAL A 56 3.31 -13.24 3.08
CA VAL A 56 2.92 -11.85 3.35
C VAL A 56 3.20 -11.51 4.80
N VAL A 57 3.79 -10.33 5.05
CA VAL A 57 3.91 -9.73 6.38
C VAL A 57 3.07 -8.47 6.43
N SER A 58 1.86 -8.57 6.98
CA SER A 58 0.85 -7.49 7.03
C SER A 58 0.78 -6.83 8.41
N ALA A 59 -0.04 -5.76 8.53
CA ALA A 59 -0.25 -5.08 9.80
C ALA A 59 -1.08 -5.96 10.76
N GLN A 60 -2.33 -6.21 10.45
CA GLN A 60 -3.24 -6.97 11.33
C GLN A 60 -4.38 -7.61 10.54
N PRO A 61 -5.01 -8.68 11.07
CA PRO A 61 -6.09 -9.39 10.38
C PRO A 61 -7.30 -8.51 10.04
N THR A 62 -7.51 -7.43 10.78
CA THR A 62 -8.64 -6.49 10.62
C THR A 62 -8.30 -5.25 9.80
N ALA A 63 -7.10 -5.15 9.22
CA ALA A 63 -6.71 -4.03 8.35
C ALA A 63 -7.42 -4.13 6.99
N ALA A 64 -8.59 -3.50 6.89
CA ALA A 64 -9.49 -3.64 5.73
C ALA A 64 -8.82 -3.28 4.40
N ASN A 65 -8.03 -2.19 4.36
CA ASN A 65 -7.28 -1.76 3.18
C ASN A 65 -6.22 -2.79 2.78
N GLN A 66 -5.39 -3.25 3.74
CA GLN A 66 -4.35 -4.23 3.45
C GLN A 66 -4.92 -5.59 3.03
N ASN A 67 -6.05 -6.01 3.61
CA ASN A 67 -6.72 -7.23 3.20
C ASN A 67 -7.13 -7.17 1.71
N LEU A 68 -7.67 -6.03 1.24
CA LEU A 68 -7.99 -5.84 -0.17
C LEU A 68 -6.73 -5.86 -1.07
N TRP A 69 -5.62 -5.27 -0.61
CA TRP A 69 -4.35 -5.32 -1.35
C TRP A 69 -3.79 -6.74 -1.41
N ILE A 70 -3.90 -7.51 -0.33
CA ILE A 70 -3.47 -8.91 -0.28
C ILE A 70 -4.30 -9.78 -1.22
N GLU A 71 -5.61 -9.56 -1.32
CA GLU A 71 -6.44 -10.28 -2.30
C GLU A 71 -6.00 -9.96 -3.73
N ALA A 72 -5.79 -8.70 -4.07
CA ALA A 72 -5.28 -8.30 -5.39
C ALA A 72 -3.86 -8.84 -5.67
N PHE A 73 -3.00 -8.88 -4.65
CA PHE A 73 -1.69 -9.55 -4.73
C PHE A 73 -1.83 -11.04 -5.04
N LYS A 74 -2.72 -11.75 -4.33
CA LYS A 74 -3.01 -13.17 -4.59
C LYS A 74 -3.49 -13.40 -6.02
N ASP A 75 -4.37 -12.54 -6.53
CA ASP A 75 -4.86 -12.64 -7.90
C ASP A 75 -3.76 -12.37 -8.93
N GLU A 76 -2.79 -11.51 -8.61
CA GLU A 76 -1.65 -11.29 -9.49
C GLU A 76 -0.73 -12.50 -9.54
N ILE A 77 -0.34 -13.05 -8.39
CA ILE A 77 0.59 -14.18 -8.35
C ILE A 77 -0.01 -15.49 -8.88
N LYS A 78 -1.36 -15.65 -8.87
CA LYS A 78 -2.04 -16.80 -9.50
C LYS A 78 -1.74 -16.96 -10.99
N LYS A 79 -1.33 -15.88 -11.67
CA LYS A 79 -0.88 -15.92 -13.08
C LYS A 79 0.40 -16.73 -13.27
N TYR A 80 1.10 -17.06 -12.20
CA TYR A 80 2.37 -17.74 -12.15
C TYR A 80 2.23 -19.06 -11.37
N PRO A 81 1.87 -20.17 -12.02
CA PRO A 81 1.54 -21.44 -11.34
C PRO A 81 2.66 -22.01 -10.48
N GLY A 82 3.92 -21.62 -10.75
CA GLY A 82 5.08 -22.01 -9.95
C GLY A 82 5.19 -21.27 -8.61
N VAL A 83 4.43 -20.17 -8.39
CA VAL A 83 4.49 -19.35 -7.18
C VAL A 83 3.36 -19.73 -6.23
N LYS A 84 3.70 -20.05 -4.98
CA LYS A 84 2.73 -20.48 -3.97
C LYS A 84 2.77 -19.56 -2.76
N LEU A 85 1.67 -18.88 -2.44
CA LEU A 85 1.50 -18.20 -1.16
C LEU A 85 1.30 -19.24 -0.05
N VAL A 86 2.23 -19.30 0.90
CA VAL A 86 2.24 -20.29 1.97
C VAL A 86 1.73 -19.77 3.31
N ASP A 87 1.89 -18.46 3.56
CA ASP A 87 1.44 -17.86 4.82
C ASP A 87 1.18 -16.35 4.71
N THR A 88 0.37 -15.85 5.65
CA THR A 88 0.22 -14.42 5.93
C THR A 88 0.36 -14.21 7.42
N VAL A 89 1.38 -13.49 7.85
CA VAL A 89 1.65 -13.17 9.26
C VAL A 89 1.49 -11.67 9.52
N TYR A 90 1.39 -11.29 10.77
CA TYR A 90 1.01 -9.94 11.16
C TYR A 90 1.99 -9.34 12.15
N GLY A 91 2.52 -8.15 11.79
CA GLY A 91 3.43 -7.36 12.61
C GLY A 91 2.74 -6.29 13.46
N TYR A 92 1.42 -6.09 13.31
CA TYR A 92 0.61 -5.12 14.08
C TYR A 92 1.12 -3.68 13.99
N ASP A 93 1.66 -3.30 12.80
CA ASP A 93 2.35 -2.02 12.57
C ASP A 93 3.43 -1.70 13.64
N ASN A 94 4.05 -2.75 14.16
CA ASN A 94 5.13 -2.71 15.12
C ASN A 94 6.38 -3.36 14.51
N GLU A 95 7.47 -2.60 14.43
CA GLU A 95 8.71 -3.04 13.79
C GLU A 95 9.29 -4.32 14.42
N GLN A 96 9.27 -4.42 15.76
CA GLN A 96 9.84 -5.61 16.43
C GLN A 96 8.98 -6.86 16.16
N LYS A 97 7.66 -6.73 16.19
CA LYS A 97 6.77 -7.86 15.88
C LYS A 97 6.88 -8.30 14.42
N ALA A 98 7.01 -7.36 13.49
CA ALA A 98 7.23 -7.67 12.08
C ALA A 98 8.58 -8.36 11.86
N PHE A 99 9.63 -7.91 12.56
CA PHE A 99 10.95 -8.55 12.57
C PHE A 99 10.84 -10.00 13.08
N ASP A 100 10.27 -10.20 14.28
CA ASP A 100 10.14 -11.52 14.91
C ASP A 100 9.29 -12.48 14.06
N ALA A 101 8.19 -11.99 13.50
CA ALA A 101 7.34 -12.75 12.58
C ALA A 101 8.09 -13.17 11.32
N THR A 102 8.96 -12.32 10.80
CA THR A 102 9.78 -12.64 9.62
C THR A 102 10.83 -13.71 9.93
N VAL A 103 11.54 -13.60 11.04
CA VAL A 103 12.48 -14.64 11.49
C VAL A 103 11.77 -15.99 11.66
N ALA A 104 10.58 -15.99 12.28
CA ALA A 104 9.76 -17.19 12.42
C ALA A 104 9.33 -17.77 11.06
N LEU A 105 8.95 -16.92 10.09
CA LEU A 105 8.64 -17.35 8.72
C LEU A 105 9.80 -18.05 8.04
N THR A 106 11.03 -17.50 8.12
CA THR A 106 12.21 -18.09 7.48
C THR A 106 12.60 -19.43 8.09
N THR A 107 12.27 -19.65 9.36
CA THR A 107 12.46 -20.92 10.05
C THR A 107 11.38 -21.93 9.66
N LYS A 108 10.11 -21.50 9.64
CA LYS A 108 8.96 -22.34 9.32
C LYS A 108 8.96 -22.79 7.84
N TYR A 109 9.42 -21.92 6.94
CA TYR A 109 9.44 -22.13 5.51
C TYR A 109 10.87 -21.98 4.96
N PRO A 110 11.71 -23.02 5.08
CA PRO A 110 13.13 -22.96 4.66
C PRO A 110 13.30 -22.71 3.15
N ASN A 111 12.26 -23.03 2.36
CA ASN A 111 12.22 -22.83 0.90
C ASN A 111 11.56 -21.50 0.50
N LEU A 112 11.35 -20.58 1.44
CA LEU A 112 10.77 -19.27 1.17
C LEU A 112 11.70 -18.48 0.22
N VAL A 113 11.13 -17.99 -0.89
CA VAL A 113 11.89 -17.26 -1.92
C VAL A 113 11.42 -15.80 -2.05
N GLY A 114 10.29 -15.44 -1.48
CA GLY A 114 9.77 -14.09 -1.58
C GLY A 114 8.85 -13.68 -0.44
N ILE A 115 8.83 -12.38 -0.14
CA ILE A 115 7.92 -11.77 0.84
C ILE A 115 7.30 -10.50 0.25
N PHE A 116 6.00 -10.33 0.45
CA PHE A 116 5.29 -9.08 0.23
C PHE A 116 4.95 -8.45 1.56
N ALA A 117 5.39 -7.20 1.80
CA ALA A 117 5.17 -6.45 3.03
C ALA A 117 4.38 -5.16 2.76
N PRO A 118 3.02 -5.21 2.71
CA PRO A 118 2.17 -4.06 2.40
C PRO A 118 1.97 -3.11 3.60
N THR A 119 3.02 -2.82 4.35
CA THR A 119 2.96 -1.92 5.50
C THR A 119 4.31 -1.23 5.74
N CYS A 120 4.28 0.07 5.96
CA CYS A 120 5.51 0.86 6.08
C CYS A 120 6.35 0.52 7.32
N PRO A 121 5.82 0.30 8.52
CA PRO A 121 6.61 -0.22 9.64
C PRO A 121 7.14 -1.64 9.39
N GLY A 122 6.41 -2.44 8.62
CA GLY A 122 6.75 -3.82 8.33
C GLY A 122 7.88 -3.96 7.31
N LEU A 123 7.83 -3.26 6.17
CA LEU A 123 8.79 -3.46 5.09
C LEU A 123 10.27 -3.31 5.51
N PRO A 124 10.70 -2.22 6.18
CA PRO A 124 12.07 -2.11 6.67
C PRO A 124 12.39 -3.10 7.79
N ALA A 125 11.41 -3.49 8.61
CA ALA A 125 11.60 -4.50 9.65
C ALA A 125 11.82 -5.90 9.05
N VAL A 126 11.07 -6.26 7.99
CA VAL A 126 11.29 -7.49 7.20
C VAL A 126 12.69 -7.49 6.59
N ALA A 127 13.12 -6.39 5.96
CA ALA A 127 14.46 -6.28 5.39
C ALA A 127 15.55 -6.54 6.44
N ARG A 128 15.46 -5.86 7.59
CA ARG A 128 16.38 -6.05 8.72
C ARG A 128 16.38 -7.48 9.26
N ALA A 129 15.21 -8.12 9.33
CA ALA A 129 15.09 -9.50 9.76
C ALA A 129 15.79 -10.46 8.78
N LEU A 130 15.59 -10.27 7.48
CA LEU A 130 16.26 -11.07 6.45
C LEU A 130 17.78 -10.92 6.51
N GLU A 131 18.30 -9.72 6.74
CA GLU A 131 19.73 -9.51 6.94
C GLU A 131 20.24 -10.24 8.17
N SER A 132 19.50 -10.19 9.30
CA SER A 132 19.91 -10.84 10.56
C SER A 132 20.03 -12.37 10.48
N VAL A 133 19.32 -12.99 9.55
CA VAL A 133 19.34 -14.46 9.32
C VAL A 133 20.08 -14.85 8.03
N ASP A 134 20.89 -13.95 7.50
CA ASP A 134 21.66 -14.13 6.25
C ASP A 134 20.77 -14.51 5.04
N LYS A 135 19.60 -13.94 4.95
CA LYS A 135 18.63 -14.10 3.84
C LYS A 135 18.36 -12.76 3.10
N GLY A 136 19.05 -11.68 3.46
CA GLY A 136 19.02 -10.38 2.79
C GLY A 136 19.73 -10.38 1.44
N HIS A 137 19.96 -9.17 0.88
CA HIS A 137 20.68 -8.95 -0.37
C HIS A 137 20.13 -9.78 -1.53
N GLY A 138 18.80 -9.88 -1.63
CA GLY A 138 18.09 -10.58 -2.70
C GLY A 138 18.08 -12.10 -2.62
N LYS A 139 18.56 -12.73 -1.53
CA LYS A 139 18.42 -14.19 -1.32
C LYS A 139 16.93 -14.57 -1.17
N ILE A 140 16.18 -13.83 -0.34
CA ILE A 140 14.70 -13.83 -0.38
C ILE A 140 14.27 -12.52 -1.01
N LYS A 141 13.45 -12.58 -2.06
CA LYS A 141 12.95 -11.39 -2.77
C LYS A 141 11.96 -10.66 -1.89
N LEU A 142 12.07 -9.33 -1.82
CA LEU A 142 11.23 -8.53 -0.96
C LEU A 142 10.63 -7.36 -1.76
N SER A 143 9.30 -7.27 -1.73
CA SER A 143 8.55 -6.11 -2.23
C SER A 143 7.57 -5.59 -1.17
N GLY A 144 7.13 -4.36 -1.32
CA GLY A 144 6.15 -3.76 -0.42
C GLY A 144 6.01 -2.27 -0.60
N ASN A 145 5.27 -1.65 0.31
CA ASN A 145 5.04 -0.21 0.26
C ASN A 145 5.56 0.49 1.52
N CYS A 146 6.35 1.53 1.30
CA CYS A 146 6.84 2.43 2.35
C CYS A 146 7.42 3.71 1.74
N VAL A 147 7.79 4.65 2.62
CA VAL A 147 8.42 5.91 2.23
C VAL A 147 9.90 5.74 1.89
N PRO A 148 10.42 6.47 0.90
CA PRO A 148 11.83 6.37 0.49
C PRO A 148 12.82 6.73 1.59
N SER A 149 12.46 7.69 2.47
CA SER A 149 13.36 8.21 3.53
C SER A 149 13.89 7.13 4.47
N ILE A 150 13.14 6.06 4.72
CA ILE A 150 13.56 4.97 5.62
C ILE A 150 13.85 3.66 4.90
N THR A 151 13.38 3.49 3.66
CA THR A 151 13.41 2.21 2.95
C THR A 151 14.53 2.15 1.90
N SER A 152 14.91 3.30 1.33
CA SER A 152 15.86 3.34 0.21
C SER A 152 17.21 2.70 0.50
N LYS A 153 17.69 2.72 1.76
CA LYS A 153 18.96 2.05 2.12
C LYS A 153 18.94 0.55 1.78
N TYR A 154 17.82 -0.13 2.04
CA TYR A 154 17.66 -1.56 1.74
C TYR A 154 17.47 -1.86 0.24
N MET A 155 16.98 -0.88 -0.53
CA MET A 155 16.98 -0.97 -1.99
C MET A 155 18.38 -0.78 -2.56
N LEU A 156 19.16 0.15 -1.99
CA LEU A 156 20.52 0.44 -2.44
C LEU A 156 21.47 -0.73 -2.18
N ASP A 157 21.32 -1.44 -1.07
CA ASP A 157 22.11 -2.63 -0.73
C ASP A 157 21.58 -3.93 -1.37
N GLY A 158 20.40 -3.88 -2.01
CA GLY A 158 19.82 -5.02 -2.73
C GLY A 158 18.98 -5.97 -1.87
N THR A 159 18.71 -5.63 -0.61
CA THR A 159 17.80 -6.44 0.25
C THR A 159 16.34 -6.30 -0.19
N ILE A 160 15.93 -5.11 -0.64
CA ILE A 160 14.62 -4.87 -1.25
C ILE A 160 14.81 -4.70 -2.76
N GLY A 161 14.18 -5.57 -3.54
CA GLY A 161 14.24 -5.51 -5.01
C GLY A 161 13.38 -4.39 -5.58
N GLY A 162 12.21 -4.16 -5.01
CA GLY A 162 11.29 -3.11 -5.44
C GLY A 162 10.31 -2.70 -4.35
N PHE A 163 10.12 -1.40 -4.19
CA PHE A 163 9.11 -0.87 -3.28
C PHE A 163 8.41 0.34 -3.90
N TYR A 164 7.26 0.65 -3.38
CA TYR A 164 6.40 1.67 -3.93
C TYR A 164 5.59 2.39 -2.86
N LEU A 165 5.01 3.50 -3.22
CA LEU A 165 3.97 4.17 -2.45
C LEU A 165 3.13 5.04 -3.39
N TRP A 166 2.15 5.72 -2.89
CA TRP A 166 1.48 6.88 -3.46
C TRP A 166 2.07 8.17 -2.89
N ASP A 167 1.67 9.33 -3.42
CA ASP A 167 2.04 10.62 -2.81
C ASP A 167 1.07 10.94 -1.65
N PRO A 168 1.49 10.80 -0.38
CA PRO A 168 0.62 11.06 0.78
C PRO A 168 0.26 12.54 0.90
N SER A 169 1.12 13.45 0.40
CA SER A 169 0.82 14.88 0.39
C SER A 169 -0.31 15.20 -0.58
N LYS A 170 -0.33 14.53 -1.76
CA LYS A 170 -1.43 14.66 -2.73
C LYS A 170 -2.73 14.15 -2.14
N LEU A 171 -2.69 12.98 -1.48
CA LEU A 171 -3.87 12.41 -0.83
C LEU A 171 -4.49 13.40 0.17
N GLY A 172 -3.71 13.92 1.10
CA GLY A 172 -4.17 14.90 2.09
C GLY A 172 -4.69 16.19 1.45
N TYR A 173 -3.96 16.70 0.45
CA TYR A 173 -4.33 17.92 -0.27
C TYR A 173 -5.69 17.78 -0.99
N VAL A 174 -5.88 16.72 -1.76
CA VAL A 174 -7.15 16.47 -2.46
C VAL A 174 -8.29 16.22 -1.48
N THR A 175 -8.02 15.51 -0.37
CA THR A 175 -9.01 15.29 0.70
C THR A 175 -9.50 16.60 1.30
N TYR A 176 -8.60 17.55 1.56
CA TYR A 176 -8.97 18.86 2.05
C TYR A 176 -9.95 19.58 1.09
N TYR A 177 -9.61 19.64 -0.20
CA TYR A 177 -10.47 20.30 -1.19
C TYR A 177 -11.81 19.56 -1.39
N ALA A 178 -11.81 18.24 -1.34
CA ALA A 178 -13.03 17.44 -1.38
C ALA A 178 -13.95 17.73 -0.19
N ALA A 179 -13.38 17.82 1.01
CA ALA A 179 -14.12 18.16 2.23
C ALA A 179 -14.69 19.59 2.18
N MET A 180 -13.89 20.54 1.69
CA MET A 180 -14.34 21.93 1.48
C MET A 180 -15.46 22.01 0.44
N ALA A 181 -15.33 21.32 -0.70
CA ALA A 181 -16.37 21.30 -1.74
C ALA A 181 -17.69 20.73 -1.20
N LEU A 182 -17.62 19.70 -0.34
CA LEU A 182 -18.79 19.14 0.34
C LEU A 182 -19.39 20.11 1.36
N ALA A 183 -18.55 20.77 2.16
CA ALA A 183 -18.99 21.73 3.17
C ALA A 183 -19.68 22.94 2.53
N ASP A 184 -19.11 23.46 1.45
CA ASP A 184 -19.64 24.60 0.67
C ASP A 184 -20.88 24.24 -0.17
N GLY A 185 -21.29 22.96 -0.21
CA GLY A 185 -22.42 22.50 -1.03
C GLY A 185 -22.14 22.48 -2.54
N LYS A 186 -20.87 22.61 -2.96
CA LYS A 186 -20.44 22.50 -4.38
C LYS A 186 -20.59 21.09 -4.93
N ILE A 187 -20.51 20.11 -4.06
CA ILE A 187 -20.80 18.69 -4.33
C ILE A 187 -21.76 18.17 -3.26
N THR A 188 -22.53 17.14 -3.61
CA THR A 188 -23.48 16.49 -2.70
C THR A 188 -22.92 15.24 -2.05
N GLY A 189 -21.81 14.72 -2.62
CA GLY A 189 -21.15 13.49 -2.22
C GLY A 189 -21.64 12.26 -2.98
N LYS A 190 -22.42 12.45 -4.04
CA LYS A 190 -22.94 11.35 -4.87
C LYS A 190 -21.96 10.97 -5.99
N PRO A 191 -22.00 9.72 -6.48
CA PRO A 191 -21.29 9.34 -7.70
C PRO A 191 -21.60 10.28 -8.87
N GLY A 192 -20.57 10.71 -9.59
CA GLY A 192 -20.66 11.69 -10.68
C GLY A 192 -20.40 13.14 -10.26
N ASP A 193 -20.52 13.48 -8.97
CA ASP A 193 -20.13 14.81 -8.50
C ASP A 193 -18.64 15.05 -8.74
N SER A 194 -18.30 16.29 -9.09
CA SER A 194 -16.92 16.69 -9.38
C SER A 194 -16.61 18.06 -8.76
N PHE A 195 -15.36 18.26 -8.41
CA PHE A 195 -14.82 19.57 -8.04
C PHE A 195 -13.47 19.79 -8.71
N THR A 196 -13.12 21.05 -8.95
CA THR A 196 -11.86 21.44 -9.61
C THR A 196 -10.98 22.18 -8.64
N ILE A 197 -9.71 21.77 -8.60
CA ILE A 197 -8.64 22.53 -7.97
C ILE A 197 -7.94 23.31 -9.09
N GLU A 198 -8.18 24.61 -9.15
CA GLU A 198 -7.69 25.44 -10.25
C GLU A 198 -6.19 25.74 -10.16
N LYS A 199 -5.67 25.95 -8.94
CA LYS A 199 -4.30 26.39 -8.66
C LYS A 199 -3.70 25.60 -7.50
N GLY A 200 -2.36 25.49 -7.47
CA GLY A 200 -1.62 24.83 -6.41
C GLY A 200 -0.77 23.66 -6.93
N LYS A 201 -0.35 22.80 -6.04
CA LYS A 201 0.60 21.71 -6.35
C LYS A 201 -0.04 20.61 -7.22
N TRP A 202 -1.35 20.35 -7.07
CA TRP A 202 -2.06 19.32 -7.82
C TRP A 202 -3.38 19.85 -8.39
N PRO A 203 -3.30 20.73 -9.42
CA PRO A 203 -4.49 21.21 -10.10
C PRO A 203 -5.15 20.07 -10.87
N GLY A 204 -6.47 20.13 -11.04
CA GLY A 204 -7.24 19.14 -11.79
C GLY A 204 -8.67 19.00 -11.31
N THR A 205 -9.45 18.25 -12.09
CA THR A 205 -10.83 17.90 -11.74
C THR A 205 -10.85 16.51 -11.13
N TYR A 206 -11.48 16.40 -9.97
CA TYR A 206 -11.62 15.16 -9.20
C TYR A 206 -13.09 14.78 -9.14
N THR A 207 -13.40 13.55 -9.54
CA THR A 207 -14.77 13.04 -9.65
C THR A 207 -14.99 11.89 -8.70
N ILE A 208 -16.14 11.87 -8.05
CA ILE A 208 -16.59 10.73 -7.25
C ILE A 208 -17.04 9.63 -8.21
N GLY A 209 -16.30 8.53 -8.24
CA GLY A 209 -16.61 7.35 -9.06
C GLY A 209 -17.89 6.64 -8.61
N GLN A 210 -18.35 5.68 -9.44
CA GLN A 210 -19.59 4.91 -9.20
C GLN A 210 -19.55 4.11 -7.88
N ASN A 211 -18.36 3.76 -7.39
CA ASN A 211 -18.16 3.10 -6.10
C ASN A 211 -18.05 4.06 -4.90
N GLY A 212 -18.31 5.36 -5.10
CA GLY A 212 -18.21 6.39 -4.06
C GLY A 212 -16.76 6.71 -3.68
N GLN A 213 -15.80 6.57 -4.59
CA GLN A 213 -14.39 6.86 -4.34
C GLN A 213 -13.87 7.98 -5.25
N ILE A 214 -13.00 8.82 -4.70
CA ILE A 214 -12.15 9.73 -5.46
C ILE A 214 -10.75 9.14 -5.46
N ILE A 215 -10.24 8.77 -6.64
CA ILE A 215 -8.89 8.22 -6.79
C ILE A 215 -7.92 9.36 -7.06
N THR A 216 -6.88 9.52 -6.23
CA THR A 216 -5.93 10.63 -6.34
C THR A 216 -4.72 10.31 -7.23
N GLY A 217 -4.44 9.04 -7.50
CA GLY A 217 -3.30 8.63 -8.29
C GLY A 217 -3.19 7.14 -8.55
N GLN A 218 -1.95 6.72 -8.80
CA GLN A 218 -1.53 5.33 -8.97
C GLN A 218 -0.33 5.06 -8.06
N PRO A 219 -0.01 3.79 -7.75
CA PRO A 219 1.25 3.45 -7.12
C PRO A 219 2.44 3.95 -7.93
N VAL A 220 3.45 4.46 -7.25
CA VAL A 220 4.71 4.95 -7.83
C VAL A 220 5.83 4.08 -7.29
N GLU A 221 6.56 3.43 -8.20
CA GLU A 221 7.76 2.67 -7.84
C GLU A 221 8.91 3.63 -7.51
N PHE A 222 9.62 3.33 -6.43
CA PHE A 222 10.87 3.98 -6.10
C PHE A 222 12.04 3.12 -6.59
N THR A 223 12.91 3.75 -7.35
CA THR A 223 14.09 3.14 -7.95
C THR A 223 15.35 3.89 -7.54
N LYS A 224 16.52 3.33 -7.83
CA LYS A 224 17.81 4.00 -7.61
C LYS A 224 17.91 5.35 -8.32
N ASP A 225 17.16 5.52 -9.43
CA ASP A 225 17.22 6.73 -10.25
C ASP A 225 16.27 7.82 -9.76
N ASN A 226 15.15 7.44 -9.09
CA ASN A 226 14.09 8.41 -8.77
C ASN A 226 13.86 8.66 -7.27
N TYR A 227 14.33 7.79 -6.36
CA TYR A 227 13.97 7.88 -4.93
C TYR A 227 14.33 9.23 -4.30
N LYS A 228 15.40 9.89 -4.78
CA LYS A 228 15.83 11.21 -4.27
C LYS A 228 14.88 12.36 -4.63
N ASN A 229 13.97 12.13 -5.59
CA ASN A 229 12.96 13.12 -5.96
C ASN A 229 11.80 13.18 -4.96
N PHE A 230 11.78 12.27 -3.97
CA PHE A 230 10.75 12.15 -2.96
C PHE A 230 11.35 12.38 -1.58
N ASN A 231 10.84 13.37 -0.87
CA ASN A 231 11.35 13.82 0.43
C ASN A 231 10.39 13.50 1.60
N PHE A 232 9.69 12.39 1.51
CA PHE A 232 8.79 11.90 2.55
C PHE A 232 9.10 10.46 2.95
#